data_377679ce42795aa4ebe940a63f8bc4b5
#
_entry.id   377679ce42795aa4ebe940a63f8bc4b5
#
_cell.length_a   1.000
_cell.length_b   1.000
_cell.length_c   1.000
_cell.angle_alpha   90.00
_cell.angle_beta   90.00
_cell.angle_gamma   90.00
#
_symmetry.space_group_name_H-M   'P 1'
#
loop_
_entity.id
_entity.type
_entity.pdbx_description
1 polymer ?
#
loop_
_entity_poly.entity_id
_entity_poly.type
_entity_poly.pdbx_seq_one_letter_code
_entity_poly.pdbx_strand_id
1 'polypeptide(L)'
;FQAEDGIRDIGVTGVQTCALPIYKAIWIIYLFLCLISIVEVFSASSTLTYKSGDHWGPITNHLTLLMVGTIAVWIVHNIPCRWFKTFIALLPISWALLIAVFVIGALTNGAKRWIDLGFIQFQPSEVAKMATIITVAFILSRMQEENGANKKAFKYICGITVTTCGLIVTENLSTAVLLAGSVFLLMFVGRVPFKQLGLLAGIGFACIIIGIGTIKYIPGEVWDKIGLHRMVTWQSRLNNHFDESEIPAAKFDIDNDAQIAHANIAIASSHILGKGPGNSVQRDFLSQAFSDFIYAIIIEELGLVGGAFVAILYILLLMRIAKIARNCDKSYYIFLVTGIGILFVLQATFNMLVAVGIMPVTGQPLPLISKGGTSTLVNCVYIGMILSISRYVNDLKRQQAEELLAQQTEQSQEVAPENNIIPQEKSV
;
A
#
# COMPACT_ATOMS: atom_id res chain seq x y z
N PHE A 1 6.95 25.71 43.50
CA PHE A 1 5.65 25.27 42.88
C PHE A 1 5.29 26.10 41.62
N GLN A 2 5.84 27.31 41.42
CA GLN A 2 5.60 28.10 40.20
C GLN A 2 6.67 27.89 39.12
N ALA A 3 7.81 27.26 39.42
CA ALA A 3 8.87 27.01 38.45
C ALA A 3 8.61 25.77 37.56
N GLU A 4 7.81 24.80 38.02
CA GLU A 4 7.46 23.60 37.22
C GLU A 4 6.45 23.89 36.09
N ASP A 5 5.53 24.87 36.29
CA ASP A 5 4.58 25.23 35.26
C ASP A 5 5.22 26.08 34.12
N GLY A 6 6.25 26.87 34.43
CA GLY A 6 6.99 27.65 33.43
C GLY A 6 7.86 26.80 32.49
N ILE A 7 8.40 25.67 32.98
CA ILE A 7 9.24 24.79 32.17
C ILE A 7 8.39 23.89 31.24
N ARG A 8 7.16 23.57 31.62
CA ARG A 8 6.21 22.86 30.75
C ARG A 8 5.78 23.69 29.55
N ASP A 9 5.68 25.01 29.68
CA ASP A 9 5.23 25.90 28.61
C ASP A 9 6.34 26.24 27.59
N ILE A 10 7.63 26.20 27.95
CA ILE A 10 8.74 26.50 27.04
C ILE A 10 9.00 25.35 26.04
N GLY A 11 8.66 24.10 26.40
CA GLY A 11 8.76 22.93 25.49
C GLY A 11 7.57 22.76 24.53
N VAL A 12 6.49 23.50 24.73
CA VAL A 12 5.24 23.41 23.96
C VAL A 12 4.97 24.76 23.29
N THR A 13 5.89 25.19 22.43
CA THR A 13 5.55 26.29 21.52
C THR A 13 4.33 25.90 20.70
N GLY A 14 3.34 26.81 20.60
CA GLY A 14 1.97 26.63 20.09
C GLY A 14 1.80 25.98 18.69
N VAL A 15 2.85 25.48 18.07
CA VAL A 15 2.84 24.69 16.82
C VAL A 15 2.67 23.19 17.09
N GLN A 16 2.93 22.71 18.31
CA GLN A 16 2.79 21.27 18.64
C GLN A 16 1.36 20.88 19.08
N THR A 17 0.53 21.81 19.50
CA THR A 17 -0.79 21.53 20.07
C THR A 17 -1.86 21.14 19.03
N CYS A 18 -1.64 21.47 17.75
CA CYS A 18 -2.62 21.11 16.68
C CYS A 18 -2.26 19.85 15.90
N ALA A 19 -1.09 19.23 16.09
CA ALA A 19 -0.73 18.02 15.36
C ALA A 19 -1.01 16.78 16.20
N LEU A 20 -2.05 16.03 15.87
CA LEU A 20 -2.30 14.69 16.42
C LEU A 20 -0.99 13.86 16.45
N PRO A 21 -0.68 13.15 17.56
CA PRO A 21 0.43 12.22 17.60
C PRO A 21 0.44 11.31 16.37
N ILE A 22 1.60 11.05 15.80
CA ILE A 22 1.71 10.37 14.49
C ILE A 22 0.95 9.05 14.48
N TYR A 23 1.04 8.25 15.55
CA TYR A 23 0.36 6.96 15.66
C TYR A 23 -1.17 7.09 15.69
N LYS A 24 -1.72 8.11 16.38
CA LYS A 24 -3.17 8.37 16.42
C LYS A 24 -3.71 8.74 15.04
N ALA A 25 -2.95 9.55 14.29
CA ALA A 25 -3.35 9.93 12.93
C ALA A 25 -3.43 8.71 11.98
N ILE A 26 -2.50 7.74 12.09
CA ILE A 26 -2.53 6.53 11.26
C ILE A 26 -3.74 5.66 11.61
N TRP A 27 -4.07 5.50 12.91
CA TRP A 27 -5.28 4.80 13.34
C TRP A 27 -6.55 5.45 12.78
N ILE A 28 -6.62 6.78 12.84
CA ILE A 28 -7.77 7.53 12.30
C ILE A 28 -7.91 7.30 10.80
N ILE A 29 -6.83 7.42 10.03
CA ILE A 29 -6.85 7.17 8.58
C ILE A 29 -7.28 5.73 8.29
N TYR A 30 -6.72 4.75 9.01
CA TYR A 30 -7.08 3.34 8.87
C TYR A 30 -8.57 3.10 9.12
N LEU A 31 -9.12 3.66 10.22
CA LEU A 31 -10.53 3.53 10.57
C LEU A 31 -11.45 4.17 9.52
N PHE A 32 -11.08 5.36 8.99
CA PHE A 32 -11.84 5.99 7.89
C PHE A 32 -11.84 5.12 6.62
N LEU A 33 -10.68 4.57 6.23
CA LEU A 33 -10.60 3.67 5.07
C LEU A 33 -11.45 2.41 5.29
N CYS A 34 -11.43 1.81 6.48
CA CYS A 34 -12.28 0.69 6.81
C CYS A 34 -13.78 1.04 6.81
N LEU A 35 -14.15 2.22 7.33
CA LEU A 35 -15.54 2.68 7.32
C LEU A 35 -16.06 2.84 5.89
N ILE A 36 -15.29 3.52 5.03
CA ILE A 36 -15.62 3.67 3.61
C ILE A 36 -15.73 2.29 2.96
N SER A 37 -14.77 1.38 3.25
CA SER A 37 -14.80 0.01 2.74
C SER A 37 -16.11 -0.72 3.09
N ILE A 38 -16.58 -0.61 4.33
CA ILE A 38 -17.81 -1.27 4.77
C ILE A 38 -19.01 -0.73 3.99
N VAL A 39 -19.13 0.60 3.89
CA VAL A 39 -20.26 1.24 3.19
C VAL A 39 -20.26 0.89 1.71
N GLU A 40 -19.13 1.06 1.04
CA GLU A 40 -19.04 0.90 -0.41
C GLU A 40 -19.06 -0.56 -0.85
N VAL A 41 -18.44 -1.49 -0.09
CA VAL A 41 -18.54 -2.92 -0.40
C VAL A 41 -19.95 -3.44 -0.15
N PHE A 42 -20.66 -2.93 0.86
CA PHE A 42 -22.07 -3.27 1.06
C PHE A 42 -22.91 -2.84 -0.15
N SER A 43 -22.74 -1.59 -0.58
CA SER A 43 -23.43 -1.07 -1.76
C SER A 43 -23.07 -1.86 -3.02
N ALA A 44 -21.79 -2.00 -3.33
CA ALA A 44 -21.28 -2.65 -4.53
C ALA A 44 -21.53 -4.17 -4.58
N SER A 45 -21.96 -4.81 -3.49
CA SER A 45 -22.20 -6.25 -3.44
C SER A 45 -23.62 -6.68 -3.77
N SER A 46 -24.50 -5.75 -4.16
CA SER A 46 -25.90 -6.02 -4.49
C SER A 46 -26.08 -7.10 -5.57
N THR A 47 -25.25 -7.07 -6.62
CA THR A 47 -25.23 -8.08 -7.69
C THR A 47 -24.89 -9.49 -7.21
N LEU A 48 -23.93 -9.61 -6.27
CA LEU A 48 -23.58 -10.90 -5.67
C LEU A 48 -24.74 -11.45 -4.84
N THR A 49 -25.39 -10.56 -4.11
CA THR A 49 -26.57 -10.86 -3.30
C THR A 49 -27.71 -11.38 -4.15
N TYR A 50 -27.99 -10.74 -5.28
CA TYR A 50 -29.04 -11.16 -6.19
C TYR A 50 -28.78 -12.55 -6.81
N LYS A 51 -27.51 -12.85 -7.17
CA LYS A 51 -27.12 -14.14 -7.75
C LYS A 51 -27.13 -15.28 -6.73
N SER A 52 -26.75 -15.02 -5.46
CA SER A 52 -26.65 -16.05 -4.42
C SER A 52 -27.95 -16.25 -3.64
N GLY A 53 -28.89 -15.33 -3.69
CA GLY A 53 -30.11 -15.31 -2.86
C GLY A 53 -29.83 -15.01 -1.37
N ASP A 54 -28.55 -14.78 -1.01
CA ASP A 54 -28.14 -14.46 0.37
C ASP A 54 -27.75 -13.00 0.48
N HIS A 55 -28.58 -12.21 1.14
CA HIS A 55 -28.40 -10.76 1.30
C HIS A 55 -27.25 -10.38 2.24
N TRP A 56 -26.89 -11.23 3.18
CA TRP A 56 -25.93 -10.93 4.23
C TRP A 56 -24.57 -11.59 4.03
N GLY A 57 -24.48 -12.67 3.26
CA GLY A 57 -23.25 -13.43 3.05
C GLY A 57 -22.07 -12.59 2.57
N PRO A 58 -22.18 -11.80 1.49
CA PRO A 58 -21.06 -11.01 0.98
C PRO A 58 -20.52 -9.98 1.96
N ILE A 59 -21.40 -9.31 2.74
CA ILE A 59 -21.00 -8.29 3.71
C ILE A 59 -20.47 -8.91 5.00
N THR A 60 -21.07 -9.98 5.49
CA THR A 60 -20.59 -10.68 6.69
C THR A 60 -19.17 -11.22 6.49
N ASN A 61 -18.90 -11.81 5.31
CA ASN A 61 -17.56 -12.26 4.95
C ASN A 61 -16.55 -11.11 4.92
N HIS A 62 -16.94 -9.95 4.36
CA HIS A 62 -16.06 -8.78 4.31
C HIS A 62 -15.82 -8.18 5.70
N LEU A 63 -16.86 -8.05 6.53
CA LEU A 63 -16.75 -7.58 7.92
C LEU A 63 -15.87 -8.52 8.75
N THR A 64 -16.06 -9.83 8.64
CA THR A 64 -15.23 -10.82 9.31
C THR A 64 -13.76 -10.65 8.92
N LEU A 65 -13.48 -10.46 7.63
CA LEU A 65 -12.13 -10.25 7.14
C LEU A 65 -11.51 -8.95 7.67
N LEU A 66 -12.27 -7.84 7.72
CA LEU A 66 -11.81 -6.59 8.31
C LEU A 66 -11.59 -6.69 9.82
N MET A 67 -12.44 -7.44 10.54
CA MET A 67 -12.25 -7.70 11.96
C MET A 67 -10.97 -8.51 12.23
N VAL A 68 -10.77 -9.61 11.50
CA VAL A 68 -9.54 -10.42 11.58
C VAL A 68 -8.34 -9.57 11.18
N GLY A 69 -8.46 -8.75 10.13
CA GLY A 69 -7.44 -7.79 9.72
C GLY A 69 -7.12 -6.78 10.82
N THR A 70 -8.11 -6.22 11.50
CA THR A 70 -7.91 -5.26 12.61
C THR A 70 -7.23 -5.93 13.81
N ILE A 71 -7.59 -7.17 14.12
CA ILE A 71 -6.88 -7.97 15.13
C ILE A 71 -5.41 -8.18 14.71
N ALA A 72 -5.16 -8.48 13.44
CA ALA A 72 -3.80 -8.60 12.91
C ALA A 72 -3.03 -7.27 13.02
N VAL A 73 -3.66 -6.11 12.72
CA VAL A 73 -3.05 -4.78 12.96
C VAL A 73 -2.62 -4.65 14.40
N TRP A 74 -3.51 -4.97 15.35
CA TRP A 74 -3.24 -4.85 16.78
C TRP A 74 -2.12 -5.78 17.24
N ILE A 75 -2.11 -7.04 16.78
CA ILE A 75 -1.04 -8.01 17.09
C ILE A 75 0.29 -7.49 16.54
N VAL A 76 0.37 -7.14 15.25
CA VAL A 76 1.61 -6.70 14.60
C VAL A 76 2.10 -5.38 15.17
N HIS A 77 1.20 -4.46 15.55
CA HIS A 77 1.54 -3.24 16.25
C HIS A 77 2.27 -3.50 17.58
N ASN A 78 1.93 -4.57 18.27
CA ASN A 78 2.55 -4.94 19.56
C ASN A 78 3.87 -5.71 19.39
N ILE A 79 4.17 -6.25 18.20
CA ILE A 79 5.44 -6.92 17.93
C ILE A 79 6.58 -5.88 17.91
N PRO A 80 7.69 -6.08 18.65
CA PRO A 80 8.86 -5.22 18.55
C PRO A 80 9.47 -5.23 17.15
N CYS A 81 9.81 -4.05 16.60
CA CYS A 81 10.29 -3.88 15.23
C CYS A 81 11.51 -4.75 14.88
N ARG A 82 12.30 -5.18 15.88
CA ARG A 82 13.46 -6.06 15.69
C ARG A 82 13.09 -7.41 15.05
N TRP A 83 11.86 -7.90 15.28
CA TRP A 83 11.40 -9.17 14.74
C TRP A 83 10.97 -9.10 13.27
N PHE A 84 10.75 -7.90 12.70
CA PHE A 84 10.38 -7.79 11.28
C PHE A 84 11.48 -8.29 10.33
N LYS A 85 12.72 -8.39 10.80
CA LYS A 85 13.81 -9.02 10.03
C LYS A 85 13.60 -10.52 9.81
N THR A 86 12.90 -11.21 10.70
CA THR A 86 12.63 -12.65 10.55
C THR A 86 11.67 -12.91 9.38
N PHE A 87 10.86 -11.93 8.99
CA PHE A 87 9.97 -12.04 7.83
C PHE A 87 10.71 -12.11 6.48
N ILE A 88 12.02 -11.89 6.45
CA ILE A 88 12.86 -12.18 5.27
C ILE A 88 12.77 -13.67 4.90
N ALA A 89 12.60 -14.56 5.88
CA ALA A 89 12.40 -15.99 5.64
C ALA A 89 11.12 -16.31 4.84
N LEU A 90 10.15 -15.37 4.78
CA LEU A 90 8.98 -15.52 3.94
C LEU A 90 9.30 -15.41 2.43
N LEU A 91 10.47 -14.87 2.06
CA LEU A 91 10.83 -14.72 0.65
C LEU A 91 10.96 -16.07 -0.08
N PRO A 92 11.80 -17.02 0.35
CA PRO A 92 11.87 -18.33 -0.29
C PRO A 92 10.55 -19.11 -0.17
N ILE A 93 9.82 -18.95 0.94
CA ILE A 93 8.51 -19.58 1.12
C ILE A 93 7.52 -19.02 0.09
N SER A 94 7.51 -17.71 -0.13
CA SER A 94 6.62 -17.10 -1.13
C SER A 94 6.96 -17.53 -2.55
N TRP A 95 8.24 -17.73 -2.89
CA TRP A 95 8.64 -18.28 -4.19
C TRP A 95 8.15 -19.73 -4.36
N ALA A 96 8.28 -20.56 -3.33
CA ALA A 96 7.76 -21.92 -3.35
C ALA A 96 6.22 -21.93 -3.53
N LEU A 97 5.50 -21.01 -2.85
CA LEU A 97 4.05 -20.85 -2.99
C LEU A 97 3.66 -20.35 -4.39
N LEU A 98 4.43 -19.41 -4.98
CA LEU A 98 4.20 -18.93 -6.34
C LEU A 98 4.36 -20.08 -7.34
N ILE A 99 5.39 -20.93 -7.19
CA ILE A 99 5.58 -22.11 -8.03
C ILE A 99 4.44 -23.12 -7.81
N ALA A 100 4.03 -23.34 -6.56
CA ALA A 100 2.93 -24.25 -6.25
C ALA A 100 1.61 -23.83 -6.89
N VAL A 101 1.33 -22.54 -7.00
CA VAL A 101 0.12 -22.00 -7.65
C VAL A 101 -0.01 -22.46 -9.11
N PHE A 102 1.09 -22.60 -9.85
CA PHE A 102 1.03 -23.11 -11.22
C PHE A 102 0.46 -24.54 -11.31
N VAL A 103 0.69 -25.35 -10.28
CA VAL A 103 0.26 -26.74 -10.23
C VAL A 103 -1.15 -26.87 -9.63
N ILE A 104 -1.37 -26.28 -8.45
CA ILE A 104 -2.59 -26.48 -7.63
C ILE A 104 -3.55 -25.28 -7.64
N GLY A 105 -3.19 -24.16 -8.30
CA GLY A 105 -4.00 -22.95 -8.29
C GLY A 105 -5.37 -23.12 -8.93
N ALA A 106 -6.39 -22.54 -8.29
CA ALA A 106 -7.74 -22.48 -8.83
C ALA A 106 -7.79 -21.54 -10.04
N LEU A 107 -8.45 -21.98 -11.12
CA LEU A 107 -8.61 -21.23 -12.36
C LEU A 107 -9.72 -20.21 -12.18
N THR A 108 -9.37 -18.96 -11.89
CA THR A 108 -10.33 -17.88 -11.70
C THR A 108 -10.05 -16.77 -12.73
N ASN A 109 -11.04 -16.41 -13.53
CA ASN A 109 -10.89 -15.43 -14.62
C ASN A 109 -9.72 -15.73 -15.58
N GLY A 110 -9.54 -17.01 -15.95
CA GLY A 110 -8.49 -17.45 -16.86
C GLY A 110 -7.06 -17.41 -16.31
N ALA A 111 -6.88 -17.26 -15.00
CA ALA A 111 -5.57 -17.29 -14.35
C ALA A 111 -5.57 -18.12 -13.07
N LYS A 112 -4.45 -18.80 -12.81
CA LYS A 112 -4.22 -19.55 -11.58
C LYS A 112 -3.50 -18.68 -10.55
N ARG A 113 -4.23 -17.77 -9.90
CA ARG A 113 -3.65 -16.80 -8.94
C ARG A 113 -3.94 -17.12 -7.49
N TRP A 114 -4.95 -17.96 -7.26
CA TRP A 114 -5.52 -18.20 -5.95
C TRP A 114 -5.34 -19.65 -5.53
N ILE A 115 -4.97 -19.87 -4.30
CA ILE A 115 -5.07 -21.15 -3.61
C ILE A 115 -6.35 -21.10 -2.80
N ASP A 116 -7.31 -21.96 -3.11
CA ASP A 116 -8.54 -22.04 -2.36
C ASP A 116 -8.31 -22.90 -1.10
N LEU A 117 -8.44 -22.27 0.06
CA LEU A 117 -8.33 -22.92 1.36
C LEU A 117 -9.71 -23.24 1.96
N GLY A 118 -10.77 -23.14 1.14
CA GLY A 118 -12.15 -23.40 1.52
C GLY A 118 -12.85 -22.19 2.15
N PHE A 119 -12.26 -21.55 3.13
CA PHE A 119 -12.82 -20.38 3.82
C PHE A 119 -12.20 -19.05 3.37
N ILE A 120 -11.00 -19.07 2.81
CA ILE A 120 -10.29 -17.88 2.26
C ILE A 120 -9.57 -18.27 0.98
N GLN A 121 -9.69 -17.45 -0.04
CA GLN A 121 -8.85 -17.52 -1.23
C GLN A 121 -7.52 -16.83 -0.95
N PHE A 122 -6.45 -17.61 -0.91
CA PHE A 122 -5.11 -17.13 -0.61
C PHE A 122 -4.36 -16.80 -1.90
N GLN A 123 -3.82 -15.57 -1.99
CA GLN A 123 -3.01 -15.10 -3.12
C GLN A 123 -1.54 -15.00 -2.74
N PRO A 124 -0.67 -15.93 -3.16
CA PRO A 124 0.75 -15.94 -2.81
C PRO A 124 1.52 -14.70 -3.23
N SER A 125 1.14 -14.04 -4.32
CA SER A 125 1.81 -12.82 -4.79
C SER A 125 1.70 -11.65 -3.78
N GLU A 126 0.67 -11.59 -2.94
CA GLU A 126 0.56 -10.59 -1.88
C GLU A 126 1.65 -10.78 -0.81
N VAL A 127 1.88 -12.03 -0.40
CA VAL A 127 2.97 -12.36 0.55
C VAL A 127 4.34 -12.14 -0.11
N ALA A 128 4.48 -12.46 -1.39
CA ALA A 128 5.71 -12.24 -2.12
C ALA A 128 6.07 -10.75 -2.24
N LYS A 129 5.08 -9.87 -2.48
CA LYS A 129 5.27 -8.40 -2.43
C LYS A 129 5.81 -7.96 -1.07
N MET A 130 5.16 -8.42 0.01
CA MET A 130 5.56 -8.09 1.38
C MET A 130 7.00 -8.56 1.67
N ALA A 131 7.29 -9.82 1.42
CA ALA A 131 8.61 -10.39 1.66
C ALA A 131 9.72 -9.69 0.85
N THR A 132 9.43 -9.32 -0.40
CA THR A 132 10.37 -8.61 -1.26
C THR A 132 10.66 -7.21 -0.71
N ILE A 133 9.66 -6.41 -0.33
CA ILE A 133 9.86 -5.08 0.26
C ILE A 133 10.67 -5.15 1.55
N ILE A 134 10.38 -6.11 2.44
CA ILE A 134 11.12 -6.32 3.68
C ILE A 134 12.58 -6.66 3.40
N THR A 135 12.82 -7.56 2.43
CA THR A 135 14.17 -7.99 2.05
C THR A 135 14.97 -6.87 1.40
N VAL A 136 14.35 -6.10 0.50
CA VAL A 136 14.99 -4.95 -0.15
C VAL A 136 15.35 -3.87 0.89
N ALA A 137 14.43 -3.56 1.82
CA ALA A 137 14.71 -2.64 2.92
C ALA A 137 15.89 -3.11 3.79
N PHE A 138 15.98 -4.41 4.05
CA PHE A 138 17.11 -5.00 4.79
C PHE A 138 18.43 -4.89 4.02
N ILE A 139 18.44 -5.22 2.73
CA ILE A 139 19.66 -5.11 1.88
C ILE A 139 20.11 -3.64 1.84
N LEU A 140 19.22 -2.71 1.54
CA LEU A 140 19.55 -1.29 1.53
C LEU A 140 20.14 -0.83 2.87
N SER A 141 19.55 -1.25 3.99
CA SER A 141 20.02 -0.85 5.32
C SER A 141 21.40 -1.40 5.68
N ARG A 142 21.75 -2.61 5.18
CA ARG A 142 23.02 -3.26 5.46
C ARG A 142 24.15 -2.82 4.55
N MET A 143 23.79 -2.30 3.39
CA MET A 143 24.75 -1.93 2.34
C MET A 143 24.76 -0.41 2.10
N GLN A 144 24.34 0.40 3.09
CA GLN A 144 24.51 1.86 3.10
C GLN A 144 25.94 2.22 3.43
N GLU A 145 26.50 3.15 2.66
CA GLU A 145 27.77 3.84 2.85
C GLU A 145 27.51 5.35 3.01
N GLU A 146 28.52 6.14 3.34
CA GLU A 146 28.38 7.59 3.57
C GLU A 146 27.73 8.33 2.39
N ASN A 147 28.06 7.91 1.15
CA ASN A 147 27.57 8.53 -0.08
C ASN A 147 26.32 7.85 -0.71
N GLY A 148 25.72 6.88 -0.03
CA GLY A 148 24.55 6.14 -0.52
C GLY A 148 24.74 4.62 -0.50
N ALA A 149 23.90 3.90 -1.23
CA ALA A 149 23.99 2.43 -1.25
C ALA A 149 25.21 1.93 -2.06
N ASN A 150 25.86 0.89 -1.54
CA ASN A 150 26.96 0.20 -2.25
C ASN A 150 26.48 -0.33 -3.60
N LYS A 151 27.36 -0.28 -4.61
CA LYS A 151 27.07 -0.80 -5.96
C LYS A 151 26.63 -2.28 -5.99
N LYS A 152 27.04 -3.08 -5.00
CA LYS A 152 26.63 -4.48 -4.89
C LYS A 152 25.18 -4.63 -4.44
N ALA A 153 24.64 -3.66 -3.66
CA ALA A 153 23.23 -3.68 -3.24
C ALA A 153 22.30 -3.76 -4.44
N PHE A 154 22.57 -2.97 -5.49
CA PHE A 154 21.81 -2.98 -6.72
C PHE A 154 21.68 -4.39 -7.32
N LYS A 155 22.78 -5.14 -7.41
CA LYS A 155 22.78 -6.49 -7.99
C LYS A 155 21.90 -7.47 -7.20
N TYR A 156 21.99 -7.45 -5.87
CA TYR A 156 21.18 -8.30 -5.01
C TYR A 156 19.70 -7.94 -5.09
N ILE A 157 19.38 -6.63 -5.05
CA ILE A 157 18.00 -6.15 -5.15
C ILE A 157 17.40 -6.52 -6.51
N CYS A 158 18.13 -6.27 -7.61
CA CYS A 158 17.66 -6.63 -8.93
C CYS A 158 17.47 -8.15 -9.08
N GLY A 159 18.39 -8.97 -8.55
CA GLY A 159 18.27 -10.43 -8.59
C GLY A 159 16.98 -10.90 -7.91
N ILE A 160 16.72 -10.45 -6.69
CA ILE A 160 15.50 -10.80 -5.94
C ILE A 160 14.24 -10.29 -6.65
N THR A 161 14.27 -9.03 -7.11
CA THR A 161 13.10 -8.42 -7.75
C THR A 161 12.78 -9.10 -9.08
N VAL A 162 13.78 -9.37 -9.92
CA VAL A 162 13.58 -10.06 -11.19
C VAL A 162 13.05 -11.47 -10.98
N THR A 163 13.60 -12.23 -10.01
CA THR A 163 13.09 -13.56 -9.67
C THR A 163 11.63 -13.50 -9.21
N THR A 164 11.30 -12.60 -8.27
CA THR A 164 9.93 -12.49 -7.76
C THR A 164 8.96 -12.00 -8.84
N CYS A 165 9.33 -10.96 -9.59
CA CYS A 165 8.50 -10.46 -10.69
C CYS A 165 8.36 -11.49 -11.82
N GLY A 166 9.41 -12.25 -12.14
CA GLY A 166 9.37 -13.33 -13.13
C GLY A 166 8.39 -14.43 -12.77
N LEU A 167 8.28 -14.78 -11.49
CA LEU A 167 7.28 -15.75 -11.01
C LEU A 167 5.86 -15.17 -11.01
N ILE A 168 5.70 -13.86 -10.79
CA ILE A 168 4.37 -13.22 -10.74
C ILE A 168 3.86 -12.88 -12.15
N VAL A 169 4.73 -12.48 -13.08
CA VAL A 169 4.35 -11.91 -14.38
C VAL A 169 3.49 -12.85 -15.21
N THR A 170 3.75 -14.14 -15.13
CA THR A 170 3.02 -15.16 -15.88
C THR A 170 1.52 -15.16 -15.58
N GLU A 171 1.15 -14.82 -14.34
CA GLU A 171 -0.23 -14.82 -13.88
C GLU A 171 -0.79 -13.40 -13.67
N ASN A 172 0.07 -12.43 -13.33
CA ASN A 172 -0.35 -11.06 -13.01
C ASN A 172 0.72 -10.01 -13.33
N LEU A 173 0.74 -9.56 -14.59
CA LEU A 173 1.65 -8.52 -15.06
C LEU A 173 1.56 -7.24 -14.21
N SER A 174 0.34 -6.82 -13.87
CA SER A 174 0.12 -5.57 -13.14
C SER A 174 0.74 -5.59 -11.74
N THR A 175 0.65 -6.73 -11.04
CA THR A 175 1.30 -6.92 -9.73
C THR A 175 2.82 -6.92 -9.87
N ALA A 176 3.37 -7.52 -10.92
CA ALA A 176 4.80 -7.51 -11.17
C ALA A 176 5.32 -6.10 -11.46
N VAL A 177 4.61 -5.32 -12.29
CA VAL A 177 4.94 -3.92 -12.59
C VAL A 177 4.83 -3.04 -11.34
N LEU A 178 3.78 -3.22 -10.54
CA LEU A 178 3.61 -2.51 -9.27
C LEU A 178 4.78 -2.78 -8.31
N LEU A 179 5.17 -4.05 -8.15
CA LEU A 179 6.28 -4.42 -7.30
C LEU A 179 7.61 -3.86 -7.81
N ALA A 180 7.89 -4.01 -9.10
CA ALA A 180 9.10 -3.48 -9.73
C ALA A 180 9.20 -1.95 -9.57
N GLY A 181 8.09 -1.23 -9.81
CA GLY A 181 8.02 0.23 -9.61
C GLY A 181 8.23 0.63 -8.15
N SER A 182 7.64 -0.12 -7.20
CA SER A 182 7.82 0.13 -5.77
C SER A 182 9.27 -0.07 -5.33
N VAL A 183 9.92 -1.14 -5.80
CA VAL A 183 11.34 -1.41 -5.52
C VAL A 183 12.24 -0.38 -6.17
N PHE A 184 11.94 0.05 -7.41
CA PHE A 184 12.69 1.10 -8.10
C PHE A 184 12.66 2.43 -7.31
N LEU A 185 11.48 2.85 -6.86
CA LEU A 185 11.34 4.06 -6.03
C LEU A 185 12.04 3.90 -4.67
N LEU A 186 11.98 2.71 -4.08
CA LEU A 186 12.68 2.44 -2.81
C LEU A 186 14.21 2.46 -2.99
N MET A 187 14.74 1.96 -4.11
CA MET A 187 16.16 2.10 -4.46
C MET A 187 16.56 3.56 -4.66
N PHE A 188 15.68 4.37 -5.28
CA PHE A 188 15.91 5.81 -5.43
C PHE A 188 16.01 6.51 -4.08
N VAL A 189 15.08 6.24 -3.15
CA VAL A 189 15.14 6.74 -1.76
C VAL A 189 16.38 6.23 -1.03
N GLY A 190 16.79 4.97 -1.29
CA GLY A 190 17.99 4.34 -0.74
C GLY A 190 19.30 4.87 -1.32
N ARG A 191 19.26 5.89 -2.19
CA ARG A 191 20.44 6.50 -2.83
C ARG A 191 21.32 5.50 -3.57
N VAL A 192 20.70 4.54 -4.26
CA VAL A 192 21.43 3.71 -5.21
C VAL A 192 22.00 4.58 -6.34
N PRO A 193 23.23 4.33 -6.82
CA PRO A 193 23.88 5.20 -7.81
C PRO A 193 23.01 5.47 -9.04
N PHE A 194 22.83 6.73 -9.42
CA PHE A 194 21.97 7.17 -10.52
C PHE A 194 22.28 6.50 -11.85
N LYS A 195 23.55 6.13 -12.11
CA LYS A 195 23.93 5.40 -13.33
C LYS A 195 23.26 4.03 -13.41
N GLN A 196 23.15 3.32 -12.26
CA GLN A 196 22.51 2.01 -12.18
C GLN A 196 20.99 2.13 -12.29
N LEU A 197 20.39 3.13 -11.63
CA LEU A 197 18.97 3.43 -11.74
C LEU A 197 18.58 3.86 -13.16
N GLY A 198 19.38 4.72 -13.81
CA GLY A 198 19.17 5.13 -15.19
C GLY A 198 19.25 3.96 -16.17
N LEU A 199 20.22 3.06 -15.99
CA LEU A 199 20.32 1.82 -16.77
C LEU A 199 19.07 0.94 -16.58
N LEU A 200 18.62 0.75 -15.34
CA LEU A 200 17.43 -0.05 -15.04
C LEU A 200 16.17 0.58 -15.65
N ALA A 201 16.02 1.90 -15.54
CA ALA A 201 14.92 2.63 -16.16
C ALA A 201 14.94 2.50 -17.70
N GLY A 202 16.11 2.61 -18.33
CA GLY A 202 16.29 2.43 -19.76
C GLY A 202 15.94 1.01 -20.22
N ILE A 203 16.39 -0.02 -19.50
CA ILE A 203 16.03 -1.41 -19.78
C ILE A 203 14.51 -1.61 -19.60
N GLY A 204 13.92 -1.11 -18.52
CA GLY A 204 12.48 -1.21 -18.27
C GLY A 204 11.66 -0.55 -19.39
N PHE A 205 12.05 0.65 -19.82
CA PHE A 205 11.40 1.35 -20.91
C PHE A 205 11.52 0.58 -22.24
N ALA A 206 12.70 0.04 -22.56
CA ALA A 206 12.90 -0.79 -23.74
C ALA A 206 12.03 -2.06 -23.68
N CYS A 207 11.96 -2.72 -22.54
CA CYS A 207 11.07 -3.89 -22.35
C CYS A 207 9.59 -3.55 -22.54
N ILE A 208 9.14 -2.37 -22.09
CA ILE A 208 7.77 -1.91 -22.31
C ILE A 208 7.51 -1.70 -23.81
N ILE A 209 8.39 -1.00 -24.52
CA ILE A 209 8.23 -0.76 -25.96
C ILE A 209 8.22 -2.07 -26.74
N ILE A 210 9.17 -2.96 -26.47
CA ILE A 210 9.26 -4.28 -27.12
C ILE A 210 8.02 -5.10 -26.76
N GLY A 211 7.59 -5.10 -25.49
CA GLY A 211 6.41 -5.82 -25.04
C GLY A 211 5.13 -5.34 -25.73
N ILE A 212 4.88 -4.02 -25.78
CA ILE A 212 3.74 -3.43 -26.50
C ILE A 212 3.82 -3.78 -27.99
N GLY A 213 5.01 -3.65 -28.62
CA GLY A 213 5.21 -4.00 -30.00
C GLY A 213 4.91 -5.47 -30.29
N THR A 214 5.45 -6.40 -29.50
CA THR A 214 5.21 -7.83 -29.69
C THR A 214 3.74 -8.21 -29.48
N ILE A 215 3.09 -7.64 -28.47
CA ILE A 215 1.66 -7.87 -28.19
C ILE A 215 0.78 -7.35 -29.34
N LYS A 216 1.10 -6.17 -29.89
CA LYS A 216 0.29 -5.54 -30.95
C LYS A 216 0.45 -6.24 -32.30
N TYR A 217 1.67 -6.66 -32.66
CA TYR A 217 1.96 -7.20 -34.02
C TYR A 217 1.79 -8.71 -34.16
N ILE A 218 1.82 -9.48 -33.08
CA ILE A 218 1.66 -10.95 -33.13
C ILE A 218 0.19 -11.30 -32.98
N PRO A 219 -0.44 -12.05 -33.94
CA PRO A 219 -1.83 -12.46 -33.85
C PRO A 219 -2.12 -13.32 -32.61
N GLY A 220 -3.30 -13.15 -32.00
CA GLY A 220 -3.71 -13.87 -30.80
C GLY A 220 -3.66 -15.39 -30.94
N GLU A 221 -3.95 -15.93 -32.15
CA GLU A 221 -3.88 -17.37 -32.46
C GLU A 221 -2.49 -17.97 -32.25
N VAL A 222 -1.43 -17.17 -32.44
CA VAL A 222 -0.05 -17.62 -32.22
C VAL A 222 0.22 -17.79 -30.74
N TRP A 223 -0.28 -16.86 -29.93
CA TRP A 223 -0.15 -16.92 -28.47
C TRP A 223 -0.85 -18.13 -27.86
N ASP A 224 -2.04 -18.46 -28.38
CA ASP A 224 -2.80 -19.65 -27.95
C ASP A 224 -2.08 -20.95 -28.31
N LYS A 225 -1.51 -21.04 -29.52
CA LYS A 225 -0.73 -22.21 -29.96
C LYS A 225 0.52 -22.46 -29.11
N ILE A 226 1.15 -21.41 -28.58
CA ILE A 226 2.33 -21.49 -27.73
C ILE A 226 1.94 -21.74 -26.25
N GLY A 227 0.63 -21.72 -25.93
CA GLY A 227 0.13 -21.90 -24.56
C GLY A 227 0.21 -20.64 -23.68
N LEU A 228 0.42 -19.47 -24.30
CA LEU A 228 0.49 -18.17 -23.61
C LEU A 228 -0.84 -17.42 -23.66
N HIS A 229 -1.94 -18.05 -23.21
CA HIS A 229 -3.30 -17.50 -23.23
C HIS A 229 -3.42 -16.11 -22.56
N ARG A 230 -2.52 -15.77 -21.61
CA ARG A 230 -2.52 -14.47 -20.95
C ARG A 230 -2.12 -13.32 -21.87
N MET A 231 -1.30 -13.59 -22.90
CA MET A 231 -0.91 -12.59 -23.91
C MET A 231 -2.11 -12.11 -24.70
N VAL A 232 -3.08 -12.99 -25.00
CA VAL A 232 -4.34 -12.64 -25.66
C VAL A 232 -5.16 -11.67 -24.79
N THR A 233 -5.24 -11.96 -23.49
CA THR A 233 -5.94 -11.06 -22.55
C THR A 233 -5.25 -9.69 -22.46
N TRP A 234 -3.92 -9.62 -22.48
CA TRP A 234 -3.19 -8.36 -22.48
C TRP A 234 -3.34 -7.61 -23.79
N GLN A 235 -3.35 -8.33 -24.92
CA GLN A 235 -3.60 -7.76 -26.24
C GLN A 235 -4.99 -7.12 -26.32
N SER A 236 -6.03 -7.82 -25.87
CA SER A 236 -7.38 -7.28 -25.79
C SER A 236 -7.46 -5.99 -24.97
N ARG A 237 -6.88 -6.02 -23.74
CA ARG A 237 -6.87 -4.84 -22.86
C ARG A 237 -6.11 -3.65 -23.44
N LEU A 238 -5.03 -3.91 -24.16
CA LEU A 238 -4.21 -2.89 -24.80
C LEU A 238 -4.95 -2.27 -26.00
N ASN A 239 -5.52 -3.12 -26.84
CA ASN A 239 -6.29 -2.67 -28.01
C ASN A 239 -7.51 -1.87 -27.59
N ASN A 240 -8.28 -2.36 -26.63
CA ASN A 240 -9.46 -1.66 -26.09
C ASN A 240 -9.13 -0.30 -25.45
N HIS A 241 -7.90 -0.13 -24.98
CA HIS A 241 -7.49 1.15 -24.38
C HIS A 241 -6.96 2.16 -25.41
N PHE A 242 -6.30 1.70 -26.48
CA PHE A 242 -5.65 2.57 -27.47
C PHE A 242 -6.42 2.74 -28.79
N ASP A 243 -7.36 1.86 -29.09
CA ASP A 243 -8.21 2.02 -30.29
C ASP A 243 -9.34 2.99 -29.97
N GLU A 244 -9.11 4.27 -30.26
CA GLU A 244 -10.09 5.37 -30.16
C GLU A 244 -11.23 5.26 -31.22
N SER A 245 -11.20 4.24 -32.11
CA SER A 245 -12.29 4.04 -33.05
C SER A 245 -13.57 3.68 -32.29
N GLU A 246 -14.65 4.42 -32.54
CA GLU A 246 -16.01 4.05 -32.11
C GLU A 246 -16.22 2.56 -32.40
N ILE A 247 -16.21 1.73 -31.36
CA ILE A 247 -16.42 0.30 -31.52
C ILE A 247 -17.83 0.15 -32.07
N PRO A 248 -18.01 -0.38 -33.30
CA PRO A 248 -19.35 -0.59 -33.83
C PRO A 248 -20.14 -1.46 -32.87
N ALA A 249 -21.40 -1.13 -32.65
CA ALA A 249 -22.27 -1.86 -31.70
C ALA A 249 -22.26 -3.39 -31.91
N ALA A 250 -21.97 -3.85 -33.13
CA ALA A 250 -21.84 -5.28 -33.46
C ALA A 250 -20.52 -5.93 -32.98
N LYS A 251 -19.51 -5.15 -32.61
CA LYS A 251 -18.20 -5.64 -32.10
C LYS A 251 -17.98 -5.28 -30.64
N PHE A 252 -18.97 -4.66 -29.98
CA PHE A 252 -18.90 -4.29 -28.57
C PHE A 252 -18.87 -5.56 -27.72
N ASP A 253 -17.73 -5.80 -27.06
CA ASP A 253 -17.59 -6.92 -26.12
C ASP A 253 -18.20 -6.52 -24.78
N ILE A 254 -19.39 -7.05 -24.51
CA ILE A 254 -20.20 -6.74 -23.32
C ILE A 254 -19.40 -6.99 -22.02
N ASP A 255 -18.45 -7.93 -22.01
CA ASP A 255 -17.72 -8.28 -20.78
C ASP A 255 -16.49 -7.40 -20.51
N ASN A 256 -15.78 -6.94 -21.56
CA ASN A 256 -14.55 -6.16 -21.41
C ASN A 256 -14.74 -4.66 -21.65
N ASP A 257 -15.50 -4.30 -22.70
CA ASP A 257 -15.67 -2.88 -23.07
C ASP A 257 -16.73 -2.21 -22.19
N ALA A 258 -17.73 -2.95 -21.74
CA ALA A 258 -18.77 -2.46 -20.86
C ALA A 258 -18.23 -1.99 -19.49
N GLN A 259 -17.19 -2.62 -18.94
CA GLN A 259 -16.68 -2.27 -17.62
C GLN A 259 -16.11 -0.84 -17.59
N ILE A 260 -15.31 -0.49 -18.59
CA ILE A 260 -14.73 0.87 -18.68
C ILE A 260 -15.83 1.90 -18.98
N ALA A 261 -16.75 1.57 -19.89
CA ALA A 261 -17.86 2.44 -20.24
C ALA A 261 -18.76 2.71 -19.03
N HIS A 262 -19.15 1.68 -18.27
CA HIS A 262 -19.95 1.83 -17.05
C HIS A 262 -19.20 2.60 -15.95
N ALA A 263 -17.90 2.40 -15.78
CA ALA A 263 -17.09 3.19 -14.87
C ALA A 263 -17.06 4.67 -15.25
N ASN A 264 -16.91 4.98 -16.53
CA ASN A 264 -16.95 6.36 -17.04
C ASN A 264 -18.34 6.99 -16.87
N ILE A 265 -19.41 6.23 -17.11
CA ILE A 265 -20.80 6.69 -16.86
C ILE A 265 -21.03 6.94 -15.37
N ALA A 266 -20.54 6.06 -14.50
CA ALA A 266 -20.60 6.23 -13.05
C ALA A 266 -19.98 7.59 -12.63
N ILE A 267 -18.77 7.87 -13.11
CA ILE A 267 -18.04 9.11 -12.82
C ILE A 267 -18.74 10.32 -13.44
N ALA A 268 -19.16 10.25 -14.71
CA ALA A 268 -19.82 11.36 -15.40
C ALA A 268 -21.18 11.72 -14.78
N SER A 269 -21.90 10.72 -14.26
CA SER A 269 -23.24 10.92 -13.65
C SER A 269 -23.19 11.28 -12.17
N SER A 270 -22.00 11.32 -11.54
CA SER A 270 -21.85 11.48 -10.09
C SER A 270 -22.12 12.90 -9.56
N HIS A 271 -21.91 13.95 -10.38
CA HIS A 271 -21.89 15.33 -9.93
C HIS A 271 -20.87 15.58 -8.79
N ILE A 272 -21.00 16.74 -8.10
CA ILE A 272 -20.07 17.12 -7.02
C ILE A 272 -20.34 16.32 -5.75
N LEU A 273 -21.61 16.12 -5.38
CA LEU A 273 -22.02 15.51 -4.10
C LEU A 273 -22.42 14.04 -4.22
N GLY A 274 -22.46 13.47 -5.43
CA GLY A 274 -22.88 12.10 -5.65
C GLY A 274 -24.38 11.84 -5.52
N LYS A 275 -24.77 10.58 -5.74
CA LYS A 275 -26.15 10.11 -5.66
C LYS A 275 -26.57 9.66 -4.26
N GLY A 276 -25.63 9.64 -3.33
CA GLY A 276 -25.77 9.09 -1.98
C GLY A 276 -25.41 7.61 -1.88
N PRO A 277 -24.94 7.14 -0.70
CA PRO A 277 -24.57 5.74 -0.48
C PRO A 277 -25.73 4.79 -0.80
N GLY A 278 -25.45 3.70 -1.50
CA GLY A 278 -26.45 2.71 -1.88
C GLY A 278 -27.25 3.03 -3.16
N ASN A 279 -27.05 4.22 -3.77
CA ASN A 279 -27.80 4.68 -4.93
C ASN A 279 -27.02 4.60 -6.25
N SER A 280 -25.90 3.87 -6.28
CA SER A 280 -25.18 3.63 -7.54
C SER A 280 -26.04 2.79 -8.49
N VAL A 281 -26.20 3.26 -9.72
CA VAL A 281 -26.85 2.53 -10.80
C VAL A 281 -25.86 1.63 -11.52
N GLN A 282 -24.62 2.11 -11.66
CA GLN A 282 -23.61 1.41 -12.46
C GLN A 282 -23.02 0.18 -11.77
N ARG A 283 -23.17 0.04 -10.45
CA ARG A 283 -22.69 -1.12 -9.68
C ARG A 283 -23.27 -2.45 -10.19
N ASP A 284 -24.51 -2.45 -10.69
CA ASP A 284 -25.22 -3.65 -11.13
C ASP A 284 -24.73 -4.13 -12.50
N PHE A 285 -24.10 -3.25 -13.26
CA PHE A 285 -23.52 -3.53 -14.59
C PHE A 285 -22.02 -3.82 -14.53
N LEU A 286 -21.34 -3.47 -13.44
CA LEU A 286 -19.91 -3.69 -13.26
C LEU A 286 -19.65 -5.04 -12.57
N SER A 287 -19.12 -6.02 -13.30
CA SER A 287 -18.86 -7.37 -12.76
C SER A 287 -17.86 -7.38 -11.59
N GLN A 288 -16.97 -6.40 -11.52
CA GLN A 288 -15.95 -6.23 -10.45
C GLN A 288 -16.10 -4.90 -9.72
N ALA A 289 -17.34 -4.40 -9.54
CA ALA A 289 -17.65 -3.15 -8.87
C ALA A 289 -17.01 -3.05 -7.48
N PHE A 290 -17.07 -4.12 -6.69
CA PHE A 290 -16.56 -4.20 -5.31
C PHE A 290 -15.04 -4.38 -5.20
N SER A 291 -14.33 -4.60 -6.30
CA SER A 291 -12.88 -4.86 -6.32
C SER A 291 -12.12 -3.80 -7.11
N ASP A 292 -12.09 -3.93 -8.42
CA ASP A 292 -11.21 -3.17 -9.30
C ASP A 292 -11.75 -1.78 -9.64
N PHE A 293 -13.08 -1.63 -9.65
CA PHE A 293 -13.78 -0.39 -10.00
C PHE A 293 -14.46 0.30 -8.81
N ILE A 294 -14.15 -0.11 -7.58
CA ILE A 294 -14.79 0.46 -6.38
C ILE A 294 -14.61 1.98 -6.30
N TYR A 295 -13.50 2.53 -6.82
CA TYR A 295 -13.27 3.96 -6.83
C TYR A 295 -14.26 4.71 -7.74
N ALA A 296 -14.68 4.11 -8.86
CA ALA A 296 -15.73 4.69 -9.71
C ALA A 296 -17.09 4.70 -9.00
N ILE A 297 -17.39 3.64 -8.23
CA ILE A 297 -18.62 3.58 -7.41
C ILE A 297 -18.58 4.60 -6.28
N ILE A 298 -17.44 4.76 -5.60
CA ILE A 298 -17.24 5.81 -4.57
C ILE A 298 -17.54 7.19 -5.17
N ILE A 299 -17.04 7.48 -6.37
CA ILE A 299 -17.32 8.75 -7.04
C ILE A 299 -18.80 8.84 -7.41
N GLU A 300 -19.45 7.79 -7.90
CA GLU A 300 -20.88 7.82 -8.23
C GLU A 300 -21.75 8.08 -7.00
N GLU A 301 -21.45 7.46 -5.86
CA GLU A 301 -22.25 7.54 -4.65
C GLU A 301 -21.94 8.77 -3.79
N LEU A 302 -20.63 9.06 -3.57
CA LEU A 302 -20.17 10.15 -2.71
C LEU A 302 -19.72 11.40 -3.48
N GLY A 303 -19.82 11.38 -4.80
CA GLY A 303 -19.42 12.48 -5.68
C GLY A 303 -17.91 12.64 -5.82
N LEU A 304 -17.51 13.67 -6.54
CA LEU A 304 -16.10 14.06 -6.66
C LEU A 304 -15.48 14.38 -5.30
N VAL A 305 -16.28 14.89 -4.35
CA VAL A 305 -15.83 15.18 -2.98
C VAL A 305 -15.43 13.89 -2.26
N GLY A 306 -16.23 12.82 -2.38
CA GLY A 306 -15.91 11.52 -1.80
C GLY A 306 -14.65 10.89 -2.43
N GLY A 307 -14.54 10.93 -3.76
CA GLY A 307 -13.33 10.48 -4.46
C GLY A 307 -12.08 11.26 -4.03
N ALA A 308 -12.16 12.59 -3.99
CA ALA A 308 -11.07 13.44 -3.51
C ALA A 308 -10.70 13.16 -2.05
N PHE A 309 -11.69 12.94 -1.18
CA PHE A 309 -11.46 12.61 0.22
C PHE A 309 -10.67 11.30 0.36
N VAL A 310 -11.02 10.25 -0.40
CA VAL A 310 -10.27 8.99 -0.40
C VAL A 310 -8.83 9.21 -0.89
N ALA A 311 -8.62 9.96 -1.97
CA ALA A 311 -7.28 10.28 -2.46
C ALA A 311 -6.45 11.04 -1.40
N ILE A 312 -7.07 12.02 -0.71
CA ILE A 312 -6.44 12.77 0.37
C ILE A 312 -6.04 11.84 1.53
N LEU A 313 -6.85 10.84 1.90
CA LEU A 313 -6.49 9.88 2.96
C LEU A 313 -5.20 9.12 2.63
N TYR A 314 -4.99 8.69 1.37
CA TYR A 314 -3.74 8.03 0.96
C TYR A 314 -2.54 9.00 0.96
N ILE A 315 -2.74 10.25 0.54
CA ILE A 315 -1.70 11.29 0.60
C ILE A 315 -1.34 11.58 2.07
N LEU A 316 -2.32 11.72 2.95
CA LEU A 316 -2.10 11.92 4.39
C LEU A 316 -1.36 10.72 5.01
N LEU A 317 -1.71 9.48 4.62
CA LEU A 317 -1.00 8.29 5.06
C LEU A 317 0.47 8.36 4.65
N LEU A 318 0.77 8.69 3.39
CA LEU A 318 2.13 8.84 2.89
C LEU A 318 2.91 9.93 3.65
N MET A 319 2.28 11.08 3.89
CA MET A 319 2.92 12.17 4.67
C MET A 319 3.24 11.74 6.11
N ARG A 320 2.36 10.96 6.75
CA ARG A 320 2.62 10.41 8.09
C ARG A 320 3.75 9.39 8.08
N ILE A 321 3.79 8.52 7.09
CA ILE A 321 4.87 7.56 6.86
C ILE A 321 6.21 8.29 6.66
N ALA A 322 6.25 9.32 5.83
CA ALA A 322 7.44 10.14 5.61
C ALA A 322 7.90 10.85 6.91
N LYS A 323 6.95 11.28 7.75
CA LYS A 323 7.27 11.87 9.06
C LYS A 323 7.87 10.84 10.03
N ILE A 324 7.38 9.59 10.01
CA ILE A 324 7.97 8.48 10.79
C ILE A 324 9.40 8.23 10.30
N ALA A 325 9.60 8.08 8.99
CA ALA A 325 10.90 7.80 8.40
C ALA A 325 11.94 8.87 8.75
N ARG A 326 11.57 10.16 8.71
CA ARG A 326 12.48 11.27 9.08
C ARG A 326 12.86 11.33 10.54
N ASN A 327 12.04 10.79 11.44
CA ASN A 327 12.27 10.79 12.88
C ASN A 327 12.88 9.48 13.40
N CYS A 328 13.19 8.54 12.52
CA CYS A 328 13.74 7.23 12.87
C CYS A 328 15.26 7.23 12.75
N ASP A 329 15.96 6.63 13.71
CA ASP A 329 17.42 6.51 13.78
C ASP A 329 17.98 5.31 12.99
N LYS A 330 17.16 4.24 12.80
CA LYS A 330 17.61 3.00 12.19
C LYS A 330 17.25 2.92 10.71
N SER A 331 18.25 2.86 9.84
CA SER A 331 18.10 2.79 8.39
C SER A 331 17.13 1.68 7.94
N TYR A 332 17.14 0.51 8.59
CA TYR A 332 16.23 -0.58 8.24
C TYR A 332 14.76 -0.18 8.42
N TYR A 333 14.41 0.48 9.51
CA TYR A 333 13.02 0.89 9.75
C TYR A 333 12.60 2.02 8.81
N ILE A 334 13.54 2.92 8.48
CA ILE A 334 13.32 3.98 7.48
C ILE A 334 12.94 3.36 6.13
N PHE A 335 13.75 2.44 5.62
CA PHE A 335 13.49 1.81 4.32
C PHE A 335 12.26 0.92 4.34
N LEU A 336 12.00 0.21 5.45
CA LEU A 336 10.83 -0.65 5.58
C LEU A 336 9.54 0.16 5.53
N VAL A 337 9.42 1.20 6.37
CA VAL A 337 8.20 2.01 6.42
C VAL A 337 7.98 2.79 5.12
N THR A 338 9.06 3.28 4.51
CA THR A 338 9.01 3.98 3.22
C THR A 338 8.61 3.02 2.09
N GLY A 339 9.16 1.81 2.05
CA GLY A 339 8.82 0.80 1.04
C GLY A 339 7.35 0.38 1.11
N ILE A 340 6.83 0.16 2.32
CA ILE A 340 5.41 -0.11 2.53
C ILE A 340 4.56 1.08 2.05
N GLY A 341 4.93 2.31 2.40
CA GLY A 341 4.20 3.51 2.00
C GLY A 341 4.16 3.71 0.48
N ILE A 342 5.29 3.50 -0.19
CA ILE A 342 5.39 3.56 -1.65
C ILE A 342 4.46 2.52 -2.29
N LEU A 343 4.50 1.27 -1.80
CA LEU A 343 3.66 0.19 -2.32
C LEU A 343 2.16 0.52 -2.16
N PHE A 344 1.74 1.02 -1.00
CA PHE A 344 0.36 1.43 -0.74
C PHE A 344 -0.13 2.51 -1.70
N VAL A 345 0.65 3.58 -1.82
CA VAL A 345 0.26 4.73 -2.65
C VAL A 345 0.28 4.39 -4.12
N LEU A 346 1.28 3.65 -4.61
CA LEU A 346 1.31 3.19 -5.99
C LEU A 346 0.11 2.30 -6.32
N GLN A 347 -0.22 1.34 -5.44
CA GLN A 347 -1.37 0.46 -5.65
C GLN A 347 -2.69 1.25 -5.66
N ALA A 348 -2.87 2.20 -4.74
CA ALA A 348 -4.03 3.08 -4.73
C ALA A 348 -4.11 3.95 -5.99
N THR A 349 -2.99 4.55 -6.39
CA THR A 349 -2.91 5.38 -7.61
C THR A 349 -3.25 4.57 -8.85
N PHE A 350 -2.73 3.35 -8.98
CA PHE A 350 -3.05 2.49 -10.12
C PHE A 350 -4.53 2.14 -10.20
N ASN A 351 -5.16 1.79 -9.07
CA ASN A 351 -6.60 1.54 -9.03
C ASN A 351 -7.40 2.79 -9.43
N MET A 352 -7.06 3.96 -8.89
CA MET A 352 -7.73 5.22 -9.23
C MET A 352 -7.58 5.58 -10.71
N LEU A 353 -6.37 5.45 -11.28
CA LEU A 353 -6.10 5.74 -12.69
C LEU A 353 -6.84 4.77 -13.64
N VAL A 354 -7.00 3.51 -13.25
CA VAL A 354 -7.82 2.54 -13.99
C VAL A 354 -9.30 2.91 -13.91
N ALA A 355 -9.79 3.26 -12.72
CA ALA A 355 -11.20 3.61 -12.51
C ALA A 355 -11.62 4.86 -13.32
N VAL A 356 -10.71 5.83 -13.50
CA VAL A 356 -10.95 7.03 -14.33
C VAL A 356 -10.56 6.87 -15.80
N GLY A 357 -10.23 5.65 -16.25
CA GLY A 357 -9.96 5.35 -17.66
C GLY A 357 -8.60 5.82 -18.20
N ILE A 358 -7.70 6.35 -17.35
CA ILE A 358 -6.36 6.80 -17.78
C ILE A 358 -5.41 5.61 -18.04
N MET A 359 -5.60 4.50 -17.33
CA MET A 359 -4.81 3.28 -17.47
C MET A 359 -5.68 2.09 -17.85
N PRO A 360 -5.13 1.11 -18.61
CA PRO A 360 -5.85 -0.12 -18.91
C PRO A 360 -6.19 -0.89 -17.64
N VAL A 361 -7.25 -1.70 -17.67
CA VAL A 361 -7.74 -2.48 -16.54
C VAL A 361 -6.64 -3.42 -16.00
N THR A 362 -6.26 -3.24 -14.73
CA THR A 362 -5.11 -3.92 -14.12
C THR A 362 -5.51 -5.03 -13.14
N GLY A 363 -6.74 -5.02 -12.61
CA GLY A 363 -7.14 -5.97 -11.58
C GLY A 363 -6.42 -5.77 -10.25
N GLN A 364 -6.04 -4.53 -9.91
CA GLN A 364 -5.42 -4.19 -8.64
C GLN A 364 -6.47 -3.59 -7.70
N PRO A 365 -6.72 -4.20 -6.53
CA PRO A 365 -7.70 -3.66 -5.59
C PRO A 365 -7.20 -2.39 -4.93
N LEU A 366 -8.13 -1.49 -4.57
CA LEU A 366 -7.83 -0.30 -3.76
C LEU A 366 -7.49 -0.73 -2.32
N PRO A 367 -6.28 -0.45 -1.81
CA PRO A 367 -5.83 -0.95 -0.51
C PRO A 367 -6.78 -0.59 0.64
N LEU A 368 -7.17 -1.56 1.46
CA LEU A 368 -8.09 -1.44 2.62
C LEU A 368 -9.55 -1.09 2.27
N ILE A 369 -9.87 -0.66 1.05
CA ILE A 369 -11.23 -0.30 0.63
C ILE A 369 -11.86 -1.44 -0.18
N SER A 370 -11.19 -1.93 -1.22
CA SER A 370 -11.74 -3.01 -2.06
C SER A 370 -11.94 -4.30 -1.27
N LYS A 371 -12.95 -5.08 -1.67
CA LYS A 371 -13.11 -6.46 -1.23
C LYS A 371 -12.04 -7.34 -1.86
N GLY A 372 -11.01 -7.65 -1.09
CA GLY A 372 -9.84 -8.37 -1.60
C GLY A 372 -9.26 -9.38 -0.61
N GLY A 373 -9.97 -10.43 -0.23
CA GLY A 373 -9.48 -11.61 0.50
C GLY A 373 -8.14 -11.41 1.24
N THR A 374 -7.11 -12.12 0.81
CA THR A 374 -5.74 -12.04 1.36
C THR A 374 -5.11 -10.66 1.25
N SER A 375 -5.43 -9.89 0.19
CA SER A 375 -4.88 -8.53 0.01
C SER A 375 -5.26 -7.63 1.19
N THR A 376 -6.50 -7.71 1.66
CA THR A 376 -6.95 -6.94 2.84
C THR A 376 -6.15 -7.32 4.09
N LEU A 377 -5.92 -8.61 4.34
CA LEU A 377 -5.13 -9.07 5.50
C LEU A 377 -3.68 -8.60 5.43
N VAL A 378 -3.04 -8.72 4.27
CA VAL A 378 -1.64 -8.26 4.08
C VAL A 378 -1.54 -6.74 4.25
N ASN A 379 -2.52 -5.99 3.74
CA ASN A 379 -2.59 -4.54 3.93
C ASN A 379 -2.76 -4.17 5.42
N CYS A 380 -3.54 -4.93 6.18
CA CYS A 380 -3.63 -4.77 7.63
C CYS A 380 -2.29 -5.06 8.33
N VAL A 381 -1.56 -6.10 7.92
CA VAL A 381 -0.21 -6.37 8.44
C VAL A 381 0.74 -5.19 8.15
N TYR A 382 0.68 -4.60 6.97
CA TYR A 382 1.46 -3.39 6.64
C TYR A 382 1.14 -2.22 7.57
N ILE A 383 -0.14 -1.94 7.83
CA ILE A 383 -0.54 -0.89 8.79
C ILE A 383 -0.01 -1.22 10.19
N GLY A 384 -0.09 -2.47 10.63
CA GLY A 384 0.48 -2.92 11.90
C GLY A 384 1.99 -2.67 12.01
N MET A 385 2.75 -2.96 10.93
CA MET A 385 4.19 -2.67 10.87
C MET A 385 4.48 -1.17 10.96
N ILE A 386 3.74 -0.34 10.21
CA ILE A 386 3.87 1.12 10.26
C ILE A 386 3.60 1.64 11.68
N LEU A 387 2.56 1.17 12.33
CA LEU A 387 2.20 1.54 13.70
C LEU A 387 3.25 1.09 14.72
N SER A 388 3.82 -0.11 14.57
CA SER A 388 4.89 -0.59 15.43
C SER A 388 6.14 0.29 15.32
N ILE A 389 6.55 0.65 14.09
CA ILE A 389 7.68 1.56 13.86
C ILE A 389 7.36 2.96 14.40
N SER A 390 6.13 3.45 14.24
CA SER A 390 5.69 4.73 14.81
C SER A 390 5.78 4.74 16.33
N ARG A 391 5.41 3.64 16.99
CA ARG A 391 5.59 3.49 18.45
C ARG A 391 7.05 3.55 18.84
N TYR A 392 7.92 2.80 18.15
CA TYR A 392 9.35 2.84 18.37
C TYR A 392 9.93 4.28 18.29
N VAL A 393 9.52 5.05 17.28
CA VAL A 393 9.94 6.45 17.12
C VAL A 393 9.44 7.35 18.27
N ASN A 394 8.22 7.11 18.75
CA ASN A 394 7.70 7.88 19.90
C ASN A 394 8.42 7.55 21.19
N ASP A 395 8.72 6.26 21.43
CA ASP A 395 9.48 5.81 22.60
C ASP A 395 10.90 6.40 22.59
N LEU A 396 11.55 6.44 21.42
CA LEU A 396 12.86 7.07 21.24
C LEU A 396 12.84 8.56 21.59
N LYS A 397 11.85 9.29 21.12
CA LYS A 397 11.68 10.73 21.42
C LYS A 397 11.44 10.98 22.90
N ARG A 398 10.67 10.10 23.53
CA ARG A 398 10.42 10.20 24.97
C ARG A 398 11.71 10.00 25.77
N GLN A 399 12.50 8.99 25.44
CA GLN A 399 13.80 8.74 26.08
C GLN A 399 14.74 9.94 25.90
N GLN A 400 14.86 10.50 24.69
CA GLN A 400 15.68 11.69 24.44
C GLN A 400 15.21 12.91 25.25
N ALA A 401 13.91 13.11 25.39
CA ALA A 401 13.37 14.19 26.21
C ALA A 401 13.65 14.00 27.71
N GLU A 402 13.54 12.76 28.21
CA GLU A 402 13.86 12.41 29.59
C GLU A 402 15.36 12.61 29.89
N GLU A 403 16.26 12.22 28.97
CA GLU A 403 17.71 12.43 29.07
C GLU A 403 18.07 13.92 29.09
N LEU A 404 17.46 14.74 28.21
CA LEU A 404 17.67 16.18 28.18
C LEU A 404 17.22 16.87 29.48
N LEU A 405 16.09 16.46 30.04
CA LEU A 405 15.59 16.97 31.31
C LEU A 405 16.50 16.59 32.46
N ALA A 406 17.04 15.37 32.49
CA ALA A 406 17.99 14.91 33.49
C ALA A 406 19.29 15.79 33.46
N GLN A 407 19.86 16.02 32.26
CA GLN A 407 21.05 16.85 32.08
C GLN A 407 20.80 18.30 32.51
N GLN A 408 19.65 18.88 32.20
CA GLN A 408 19.29 20.23 32.64
C GLN A 408 19.14 20.31 34.17
N THR A 409 18.65 19.27 34.82
CA THR A 409 18.51 19.20 36.28
C THR A 409 19.86 19.11 36.95
N GLU A 410 20.78 18.29 36.42
CA GLU A 410 22.15 18.18 36.89
C GLU A 410 22.90 19.51 36.77
N GLN A 411 22.85 20.18 35.64
CA GLN A 411 23.45 21.49 35.43
C GLN A 411 22.88 22.56 36.37
N SER A 412 21.58 22.52 36.65
CA SER A 412 20.92 23.46 37.58
C SER A 412 21.35 23.23 39.04
N GLN A 413 21.70 22.00 39.41
CA GLN A 413 22.21 21.68 40.74
C GLN A 413 23.68 22.08 40.90
N GLU A 414 24.49 21.96 39.85
CA GLU A 414 25.90 22.39 39.87
C GLU A 414 26.05 23.95 39.93
N VAL A 415 25.09 24.68 39.37
CA VAL A 415 25.07 26.16 39.35
C VAL A 415 24.47 26.77 40.63
N ALA A 416 23.83 25.96 41.52
CA ALA A 416 23.33 26.45 42.79
C ALA A 416 24.52 26.85 43.69
N PRO A 417 24.76 28.14 44.00
CA PRO A 417 25.93 28.55 44.78
C PRO A 417 25.80 28.02 46.19
N GLU A 418 26.91 27.48 46.68
CA GLU A 418 27.20 27.09 48.08
C GLU A 418 27.19 28.35 49.00
N ASN A 419 26.05 29.05 49.05
CA ASN A 419 25.85 30.23 49.86
C ASN A 419 24.82 29.96 50.95
N ASN A 420 25.28 29.29 52.04
CA ASN A 420 24.68 29.44 53.37
C ASN A 420 25.71 29.04 54.47
N ILE A 421 26.85 29.74 54.53
CA ILE A 421 27.58 29.82 55.78
C ILE A 421 27.19 31.16 56.39
N ILE A 422 26.16 31.16 57.22
CA ILE A 422 25.89 32.28 58.14
C ILE A 422 26.92 32.19 59.24
N PRO A 423 27.79 33.20 59.42
CA PRO A 423 28.70 33.27 60.58
C PRO A 423 27.83 33.46 61.82
N GLN A 424 27.93 32.55 62.80
CA GLN A 424 27.40 32.81 64.13
C GLN A 424 28.24 33.90 64.78
N GLU A 425 27.64 35.08 64.97
CA GLU A 425 28.18 36.09 65.86
C GLU A 425 28.26 35.60 67.27
N LYS A 426 29.48 35.51 67.80
CA LYS A 426 29.74 35.31 69.26
C LYS A 426 29.41 36.60 69.97
N SER A 427 28.31 36.60 70.72
CA SER A 427 28.07 37.62 71.77
C SER A 427 28.96 37.35 72.98
N VAL A 428 29.77 38.39 73.34
CA VAL A 428 30.45 38.59 74.63
C VAL A 428 29.54 39.44 75.52
#